data_9568f02fd8ea49d4465dfec192bd8c42
#
_entry.id   9568f02fd8ea49d4465dfec192bd8c42
#
_cell.length_a   1.000
_cell.length_b   1.000
_cell.length_c   1.000
_cell.angle_alpha   90.00
_cell.angle_beta   90.00
_cell.angle_gamma   90.00
#
_symmetry.space_group_name_H-M   'P 1'
#
loop_
_entity.id
_entity.type
_entity.pdbx_description
1 polymer ?
#
loop_
_entity_poly.entity_id
_entity_poly.type
_entity_poly.pdbx_seq_one_letter_code
_entity_poly.pdbx_strand_id
1 'polypeptide(L)'
;ILNGETFSDDYHVFAVEWEPSEMRFYIDGNLYHTVNNWYTKQEGGDEITYPAPFDQPFYLQFNLAVGGNWPGNPDETTNFDNAEYKIDYVRVYQLENYNENVPKPEKPPVDLREPDTTGNYIINSDFSEVEDLEDNVDWYTLKTLGGEGKGRIEDNKIVLSSESSGKENYSLQLVQAAIPLKKNNIYRLSFDARAAENRDMVINITSPDRGYIRQLQDTTVDLKNEFQKYSYEFTMKDNDDANARVEFNYGNRNSLADIEITNVRLEKIGEYENVNEDKKTILPNGNYVYNGTFDVGEDRMKYWEVDSKIEDVQATVTNINNKREFKISISKSTSNLSDVILRESELGIAENKEYY
;
A
#
# COMPACT_ATOMS: atom_id res chain seq x y z
N ILE A 1 -23.31 -17.07 2.14
CA ILE A 1 -24.11 -16.11 2.94
C ILE A 1 -25.55 -16.15 2.43
N LEU A 2 -25.82 -16.07 1.16
CA LEU A 2 -27.16 -15.96 0.57
C LEU A 2 -27.75 -17.28 0.04
N ASN A 3 -27.33 -18.43 0.42
CA ASN A 3 -27.88 -19.77 0.12
C ASN A 3 -28.69 -19.90 -1.20
N GLY A 4 -28.30 -19.16 -2.27
CA GLY A 4 -28.95 -19.11 -3.57
C GLY A 4 -29.97 -17.99 -3.77
N GLU A 5 -30.19 -17.14 -2.77
CA GLU A 5 -30.97 -15.90 -2.85
C GLU A 5 -30.09 -14.73 -3.29
N THR A 6 -30.70 -13.66 -3.78
CA THR A 6 -30.00 -12.43 -4.13
C THR A 6 -30.30 -11.33 -3.11
N PHE A 7 -29.45 -10.32 -3.02
CA PHE A 7 -29.67 -9.15 -2.14
C PHE A 7 -30.91 -8.32 -2.49
N SER A 8 -31.53 -8.59 -3.63
CA SER A 8 -32.76 -7.92 -4.07
C SER A 8 -34.04 -8.61 -3.63
N ASP A 9 -33.95 -9.81 -3.04
CA ASP A 9 -35.14 -10.62 -2.74
C ASP A 9 -35.82 -10.20 -1.43
N ASP A 10 -35.06 -9.65 -0.47
CA ASP A 10 -35.59 -9.18 0.81
C ASP A 10 -34.70 -8.05 1.39
N TYR A 11 -35.07 -7.55 2.57
CA TYR A 11 -34.23 -6.67 3.36
C TYR A 11 -33.13 -7.44 4.05
N HIS A 12 -31.93 -6.90 4.05
CA HIS A 12 -30.75 -7.47 4.71
C HIS A 12 -30.17 -6.52 5.74
N VAL A 13 -29.72 -7.06 6.86
CA VAL A 13 -29.08 -6.27 7.92
C VAL A 13 -27.56 -6.28 7.70
N PHE A 14 -27.02 -5.13 7.31
CA PHE A 14 -25.58 -4.88 7.25
C PHE A 14 -25.15 -4.24 8.58
N ALA A 15 -24.22 -4.87 9.28
CA ALA A 15 -23.73 -4.33 10.55
C ALA A 15 -22.21 -4.29 10.60
N VAL A 16 -21.69 -3.32 11.33
CA VAL A 16 -20.27 -3.26 11.69
C VAL A 16 -20.15 -3.05 13.20
N GLU A 17 -19.36 -3.90 13.82
CA GLU A 17 -18.86 -3.68 15.17
C GLU A 17 -17.50 -3.01 15.03
N TRP A 18 -17.39 -1.81 15.52
CA TRP A 18 -16.19 -1.00 15.41
C TRP A 18 -15.62 -0.73 16.79
N GLU A 19 -14.52 -1.36 17.06
CA GLU A 19 -13.70 -1.15 18.24
C GLU A 19 -12.35 -0.51 17.83
N PRO A 20 -11.62 0.16 18.74
CA PRO A 20 -10.35 0.79 18.39
C PRO A 20 -9.30 -0.13 17.77
N SER A 21 -9.36 -1.43 18.05
CA SER A 21 -8.38 -2.41 17.59
C SER A 21 -8.86 -3.32 16.48
N GLU A 22 -10.16 -3.35 16.21
CA GLU A 22 -10.75 -4.32 15.30
C GLU A 22 -12.10 -3.85 14.76
N MET A 23 -12.37 -4.15 13.50
CA MET A 23 -13.69 -4.03 12.91
C MET A 23 -14.19 -5.39 12.45
N ARG A 24 -15.41 -5.72 12.78
CA ARG A 24 -16.10 -6.95 12.38
C ARG A 24 -17.33 -6.60 11.56
N PHE A 25 -17.44 -7.20 10.37
CA PHE A 25 -18.50 -6.92 9.40
C PHE A 25 -19.45 -8.11 9.30
N TYR A 26 -20.74 -7.82 9.36
CA TYR A 26 -21.80 -8.82 9.38
C TYR A 26 -22.83 -8.57 8.29
N ILE A 27 -23.40 -9.64 7.76
CA ILE A 27 -24.61 -9.65 6.95
C ILE A 27 -25.58 -10.64 7.61
N ASP A 28 -26.78 -10.17 7.97
CA ASP A 28 -27.82 -10.96 8.64
C ASP A 28 -27.29 -11.72 9.86
N GLY A 29 -26.46 -11.07 10.66
CA GLY A 29 -25.84 -11.64 11.84
C GLY A 29 -24.68 -12.60 11.58
N ASN A 30 -24.35 -12.88 10.31
CA ASN A 30 -23.22 -13.72 9.95
C ASN A 30 -21.96 -12.87 9.78
N LEU A 31 -20.94 -13.14 10.60
CA LEU A 31 -19.62 -12.54 10.46
C LEU A 31 -18.99 -13.02 9.14
N TYR A 32 -18.63 -12.09 8.25
CA TYR A 32 -17.96 -12.44 7.00
C TYR A 32 -16.56 -11.83 6.85
N HIS A 33 -16.26 -10.79 7.63
CA HIS A 33 -14.95 -10.16 7.53
C HIS A 33 -14.53 -9.51 8.85
N THR A 34 -13.24 -9.64 9.19
CA THR A 34 -12.61 -8.99 10.34
C THR A 34 -11.34 -8.29 9.89
N VAL A 35 -11.15 -7.05 10.31
CA VAL A 35 -9.97 -6.24 10.00
C VAL A 35 -9.38 -5.69 11.28
N ASN A 36 -8.07 -5.87 11.48
CA ASN A 36 -7.32 -5.34 12.62
C ASN A 36 -5.87 -4.97 12.27
N ASN A 37 -5.51 -4.99 10.99
CA ASN A 37 -4.11 -4.86 10.54
C ASN A 37 -3.87 -3.63 9.64
N TRP A 38 -4.74 -2.64 9.68
CA TRP A 38 -4.55 -1.40 8.91
C TRP A 38 -3.38 -0.56 9.44
N TYR A 39 -2.92 0.32 8.62
CA TYR A 39 -1.98 1.35 8.98
C TYR A 39 -2.31 2.66 8.25
N THR A 40 -1.88 3.77 8.81
CA THR A 40 -2.01 5.09 8.20
C THR A 40 -0.64 5.75 8.18
N LYS A 41 -0.28 6.33 7.05
CA LYS A 41 0.98 7.02 6.87
C LYS A 41 0.75 8.36 6.20
N GLN A 42 1.42 9.38 6.68
CA GLN A 42 1.48 10.67 6.01
C GLN A 42 2.49 10.60 4.87
N GLU A 43 2.19 11.21 3.71
CA GLU A 43 3.13 11.30 2.60
C GLU A 43 4.43 11.98 3.07
N GLY A 44 5.57 11.33 2.82
CA GLY A 44 6.89 11.79 3.27
C GLY A 44 7.14 11.76 4.78
N GLY A 45 6.16 11.31 5.56
CA GLY A 45 6.24 11.20 7.03
C GLY A 45 6.27 9.75 7.52
N ASP A 46 6.23 9.61 8.85
CA ASP A 46 6.15 8.32 9.53
C ASP A 46 4.74 7.73 9.52
N GLU A 47 4.65 6.46 9.88
CA GLU A 47 3.39 5.79 10.15
C GLU A 47 2.71 6.45 11.35
N ILE A 48 1.44 6.82 11.20
CA ILE A 48 0.62 7.37 12.28
C ILE A 48 0.26 6.24 13.25
N THR A 49 0.32 6.55 14.54
CA THR A 49 0.12 5.54 15.59
C THR A 49 -1.26 4.88 15.47
N TYR A 50 -1.24 3.56 15.47
CA TYR A 50 -2.45 2.74 15.51
C TYR A 50 -3.37 3.12 16.72
N PRO A 51 -4.69 3.15 16.59
CA PRO A 51 -5.50 2.65 15.48
C PRO A 51 -5.94 3.71 14.46
N ALA A 52 -5.19 4.78 14.26
CA ALA A 52 -5.54 5.78 13.25
C ALA A 52 -5.74 5.16 11.85
N PRO A 53 -6.70 5.67 11.03
CA PRO A 53 -7.55 6.84 11.26
C PRO A 53 -8.84 6.51 12.04
N PHE A 54 -9.04 5.26 12.43
CA PHE A 54 -10.31 4.77 13.00
C PHE A 54 -10.49 5.09 14.48
N ASP A 55 -9.66 5.93 15.05
CA ASP A 55 -9.76 6.54 16.37
C ASP A 55 -10.35 7.97 16.32
N GLN A 56 -10.92 8.37 15.19
CA GLN A 56 -11.51 9.67 14.96
C GLN A 56 -13.02 9.55 14.68
N PRO A 57 -13.80 10.64 14.85
CA PRO A 57 -15.20 10.65 14.48
C PRO A 57 -15.40 10.48 12.98
N PHE A 58 -16.34 9.61 12.61
CA PHE A 58 -16.78 9.42 11.24
C PHE A 58 -18.28 9.71 11.11
N TYR A 59 -18.70 10.04 9.91
CA TYR A 59 -20.10 10.15 9.55
C TYR A 59 -20.57 8.94 8.77
N LEU A 60 -21.85 8.62 8.88
CA LEU A 60 -22.48 7.56 8.09
C LEU A 60 -22.95 8.13 6.76
N GLN A 61 -22.59 7.46 5.67
CA GLN A 61 -23.02 7.83 4.32
C GLN A 61 -23.62 6.64 3.61
N PHE A 62 -24.81 6.83 3.04
CA PHE A 62 -25.43 5.88 2.13
C PHE A 62 -25.21 6.35 0.70
N ASN A 63 -24.79 5.45 -0.17
CA ASN A 63 -24.53 5.73 -1.57
C ASN A 63 -25.12 4.63 -2.44
N LEU A 64 -25.79 5.02 -3.52
CA LEU A 64 -26.20 4.13 -4.59
C LEU A 64 -25.48 4.56 -5.86
N ALA A 65 -24.45 3.85 -6.24
CA ALA A 65 -23.71 4.09 -7.47
C ALA A 65 -24.35 3.34 -8.64
N VAL A 66 -24.39 4.01 -9.80
CA VAL A 66 -24.89 3.43 -11.04
C VAL A 66 -23.77 3.42 -12.06
N GLY A 67 -23.45 2.25 -12.60
CA GLY A 67 -22.36 2.08 -13.55
C GLY A 67 -20.98 2.09 -12.91
N GLY A 68 -19.97 2.21 -13.73
CA GLY A 68 -18.55 2.22 -13.32
C GLY A 68 -17.73 1.11 -13.99
N ASN A 69 -16.45 1.07 -13.63
CA ASN A 69 -15.51 0.16 -14.30
C ASN A 69 -15.79 -1.33 -14.05
N TRP A 70 -16.34 -1.67 -12.91
CA TRP A 70 -16.61 -3.06 -12.54
C TRP A 70 -17.96 -3.56 -13.09
N PRO A 71 -19.13 -2.92 -12.79
CA PRO A 71 -20.43 -3.42 -13.31
C PRO A 71 -20.68 -3.01 -14.77
N GLY A 72 -19.84 -2.17 -15.36
CA GLY A 72 -20.11 -1.54 -16.65
C GLY A 72 -21.03 -0.32 -16.51
N ASN A 73 -21.05 0.51 -17.54
CA ASN A 73 -21.98 1.63 -17.60
C ASN A 73 -23.37 1.16 -18.07
N PRO A 74 -24.45 1.80 -17.60
CA PRO A 74 -25.78 1.55 -18.15
C PRO A 74 -25.80 1.77 -19.67
N ASP A 75 -26.57 0.95 -20.35
CA ASP A 75 -26.82 1.05 -21.79
C ASP A 75 -28.33 0.96 -22.10
N GLU A 76 -28.69 0.91 -23.37
CA GLU A 76 -30.07 0.85 -23.80
C GLU A 76 -30.83 -0.41 -23.36
N THR A 77 -30.13 -1.43 -22.88
CA THR A 77 -30.73 -2.66 -22.33
C THR A 77 -30.95 -2.58 -20.82
N THR A 78 -30.39 -1.56 -20.16
CA THR A 78 -30.50 -1.38 -18.73
C THR A 78 -31.89 -0.89 -18.36
N ASN A 79 -32.62 -1.68 -17.56
CA ASN A 79 -33.95 -1.33 -17.07
C ASN A 79 -33.87 -0.76 -15.65
N PHE A 80 -34.31 0.48 -15.48
CA PHE A 80 -34.45 1.15 -14.20
C PHE A 80 -35.86 1.11 -13.61
N ASP A 81 -36.81 0.42 -14.29
CA ASP A 81 -38.17 0.27 -13.75
C ASP A 81 -38.12 -0.54 -12.45
N ASN A 82 -38.61 0.05 -11.38
CA ASN A 82 -38.53 -0.50 -10.02
C ASN A 82 -37.11 -0.64 -9.43
N ALA A 83 -36.11 0.04 -9.98
CA ALA A 83 -34.78 0.11 -9.38
C ALA A 83 -34.80 1.04 -8.17
N GLU A 84 -35.06 0.49 -7.00
CA GLU A 84 -35.20 1.23 -5.74
C GLU A 84 -34.14 0.78 -4.73
N TYR A 85 -33.56 1.75 -4.01
CA TYR A 85 -32.73 1.49 -2.84
C TYR A 85 -33.54 1.84 -1.59
N LYS A 86 -33.97 0.84 -0.84
CA LYS A 86 -34.84 0.98 0.32
C LYS A 86 -34.03 0.78 1.59
N ILE A 87 -34.17 1.71 2.55
CA ILE A 87 -33.60 1.62 3.88
C ILE A 87 -34.76 1.59 4.87
N ASP A 88 -34.88 0.50 5.64
CA ASP A 88 -35.90 0.37 6.66
C ASP A 88 -35.51 1.13 7.92
N TYR A 89 -34.30 0.84 8.44
CA TYR A 89 -33.80 1.52 9.64
C TYR A 89 -32.29 1.69 9.63
N VAL A 90 -31.83 2.64 10.44
CA VAL A 90 -30.44 2.84 10.80
C VAL A 90 -30.34 2.92 12.31
N ARG A 91 -29.44 2.18 12.91
CA ARG A 91 -29.20 2.18 14.36
C ARG A 91 -27.73 2.30 14.64
N VAL A 92 -27.35 3.17 15.59
CA VAL A 92 -25.99 3.33 16.06
C VAL A 92 -26.00 3.10 17.57
N TYR A 93 -25.12 2.26 18.04
CA TYR A 93 -24.92 1.96 19.45
C TYR A 93 -23.50 2.31 19.83
N GLN A 94 -23.29 2.68 21.08
CA GLN A 94 -21.97 2.95 21.61
C GLN A 94 -21.77 2.17 22.90
N LEU A 95 -20.60 1.57 23.07
CA LEU A 95 -20.18 0.99 24.34
C LEU A 95 -19.97 2.10 25.38
N GLU A 96 -20.37 1.86 26.63
CA GLU A 96 -20.16 2.83 27.72
C GLU A 96 -18.68 3.01 28.06
N ASN A 97 -17.90 1.93 27.89
CA ASN A 97 -16.46 1.93 28.15
C ASN A 97 -15.73 1.14 27.08
N TYR A 98 -14.69 1.72 26.52
CA TYR A 98 -13.76 1.08 25.59
C TYR A 98 -12.35 1.62 25.81
N ASN A 99 -11.35 0.83 25.43
CA ASN A 99 -9.96 1.24 25.52
C ASN A 99 -9.56 1.99 24.24
N GLU A 100 -9.25 3.26 24.35
CA GLU A 100 -8.80 4.09 23.21
C GLU A 100 -7.33 3.87 22.84
N ASN A 101 -6.53 3.35 23.77
CA ASN A 101 -5.11 3.12 23.60
C ASN A 101 -4.83 1.62 23.47
N VAL A 102 -5.04 1.08 22.28
CA VAL A 102 -4.73 -0.31 21.99
C VAL A 102 -3.46 -0.40 21.16
N PRO A 103 -2.55 -1.32 21.52
CA PRO A 103 -1.37 -1.53 20.71
C PRO A 103 -1.77 -2.13 19.35
N LYS A 104 -1.02 -1.77 18.32
CA LYS A 104 -1.14 -2.42 17.02
C LYS A 104 -0.88 -3.92 17.19
N PRO A 105 -1.71 -4.80 16.63
CA PRO A 105 -1.42 -6.22 16.65
C PRO A 105 -0.03 -6.48 16.06
N GLU A 106 0.76 -7.29 16.76
CA GLU A 106 2.03 -7.74 16.22
C GLU A 106 1.75 -8.53 14.94
N LYS A 107 2.27 -8.06 13.83
CA LYS A 107 2.28 -8.87 12.62
C LYS A 107 3.26 -10.03 12.86
N PRO A 108 2.87 -11.28 12.56
CA PRO A 108 3.84 -12.35 12.56
C PRO A 108 5.04 -11.91 11.71
N PRO A 109 6.27 -12.29 12.09
CA PRO A 109 7.45 -12.03 11.27
C PRO A 109 7.17 -12.48 9.84
N VAL A 110 7.44 -11.60 8.90
CA VAL A 110 7.30 -11.96 7.48
C VAL A 110 8.42 -12.93 7.17
N ASP A 111 8.07 -14.17 6.84
CA ASP A 111 9.05 -15.18 6.41
C ASP A 111 9.47 -14.85 4.96
N LEU A 112 10.60 -14.17 4.86
CA LEU A 112 11.14 -13.76 3.56
C LEU A 112 11.91 -14.92 2.94
N ARG A 113 11.45 -15.40 1.81
CA ARG A 113 12.16 -16.39 1.00
C ARG A 113 13.56 -15.88 0.64
N GLU A 114 14.57 -16.74 0.79
CA GLU A 114 15.92 -16.42 0.35
C GLU A 114 16.04 -16.46 -1.19
N PRO A 115 16.96 -15.70 -1.77
CA PRO A 115 17.26 -15.82 -3.20
C PRO A 115 17.89 -17.17 -3.53
N ASP A 116 17.96 -17.49 -4.80
CA ASP A 116 18.70 -18.67 -5.26
C ASP A 116 20.21 -18.54 -5.01
N THR A 117 20.97 -19.58 -5.32
CA THR A 117 22.43 -19.60 -5.13
C THR A 117 23.20 -18.55 -5.94
N THR A 118 22.55 -17.91 -6.91
CA THR A 118 23.11 -16.82 -7.72
C THR A 118 22.71 -15.43 -7.20
N GLY A 119 21.92 -15.37 -6.13
CA GLY A 119 21.39 -14.14 -5.56
C GLY A 119 20.13 -13.62 -6.23
N ASN A 120 19.49 -14.42 -7.10
CA ASN A 120 18.28 -14.04 -7.81
C ASN A 120 17.03 -14.40 -7.00
N TYR A 121 16.09 -13.46 -6.86
CA TYR A 121 14.80 -13.67 -6.21
C TYR A 121 13.70 -14.15 -7.18
N ILE A 122 13.96 -14.16 -8.48
CA ILE A 122 13.01 -14.63 -9.51
C ILE A 122 13.11 -16.15 -9.67
N ILE A 123 11.96 -16.81 -9.59
CA ILE A 123 11.83 -18.26 -9.86
C ILE A 123 11.71 -18.46 -11.37
N ASN A 124 12.25 -19.58 -11.90
CA ASN A 124 12.26 -19.89 -13.33
C ASN A 124 12.66 -18.69 -14.20
N SER A 125 13.74 -18.06 -13.82
CA SER A 125 14.18 -16.75 -14.31
C SER A 125 14.62 -16.74 -15.78
N ASP A 126 15.03 -17.88 -16.29
CA ASP A 126 15.47 -18.14 -17.67
C ASP A 126 14.41 -18.88 -18.49
N PHE A 127 13.25 -19.15 -17.89
CA PHE A 127 12.14 -19.89 -18.50
C PHE A 127 12.56 -21.27 -19.05
N SER A 128 13.48 -21.93 -18.37
CA SER A 128 13.91 -23.29 -18.73
C SER A 128 12.87 -24.35 -18.36
N GLU A 129 11.98 -24.04 -17.43
CA GLU A 129 10.85 -24.87 -17.03
C GLU A 129 9.55 -24.37 -17.67
N VAL A 130 8.77 -25.30 -18.22
CA VAL A 130 7.45 -24.98 -18.80
C VAL A 130 6.43 -24.94 -17.67
N GLU A 131 5.71 -23.83 -17.57
CA GLU A 131 4.67 -23.59 -16.57
C GLU A 131 3.32 -23.33 -17.23
N ASP A 132 2.25 -23.59 -16.47
CA ASP A 132 0.90 -23.12 -16.80
C ASP A 132 0.76 -21.65 -16.37
N LEU A 133 0.75 -20.74 -17.33
CA LEU A 133 0.70 -19.30 -17.07
C LEU A 133 -0.71 -18.79 -16.69
N GLU A 134 -1.67 -19.67 -16.45
CA GLU A 134 -3.03 -19.33 -16.02
C GLU A 134 -3.37 -19.84 -14.60
N ASP A 135 -2.45 -20.56 -13.92
CA ASP A 135 -2.66 -21.14 -12.59
C ASP A 135 -2.31 -20.23 -11.40
N ASN A 136 -1.75 -19.05 -11.65
CA ASN A 136 -1.26 -18.09 -10.67
C ASN A 136 -0.13 -18.63 -9.75
N VAL A 137 0.62 -19.59 -10.23
CA VAL A 137 1.84 -20.12 -9.59
C VAL A 137 3.05 -19.57 -10.33
N ASP A 138 4.09 -19.19 -9.60
CA ASP A 138 5.31 -18.58 -10.12
C ASP A 138 5.03 -17.51 -11.19
N TRP A 139 5.17 -17.80 -12.48
CA TRP A 139 4.82 -16.89 -13.56
C TRP A 139 3.38 -17.10 -14.04
N TYR A 140 2.63 -16.01 -14.17
CA TYR A 140 1.26 -16.07 -14.71
C TYR A 140 0.88 -14.81 -15.47
N THR A 141 -0.12 -14.94 -16.34
CA THR A 141 -0.68 -13.83 -17.10
C THR A 141 -2.01 -13.35 -16.49
N LEU A 142 -2.22 -12.05 -16.51
CA LEU A 142 -3.49 -11.44 -16.10
C LEU A 142 -4.10 -10.67 -17.28
N LYS A 143 -5.42 -10.75 -17.39
CA LYS A 143 -6.22 -10.11 -18.44
C LYS A 143 -7.38 -9.38 -17.80
N THR A 144 -7.57 -8.12 -18.15
CA THR A 144 -8.67 -7.29 -17.63
C THR A 144 -9.02 -6.14 -18.57
N LEU A 145 -10.12 -5.45 -18.34
CA LEU A 145 -10.54 -4.23 -19.05
C LEU A 145 -10.48 -4.35 -20.58
N GLY A 146 -10.83 -5.53 -21.12
CA GLY A 146 -10.85 -5.80 -22.54
C GLY A 146 -9.49 -6.13 -23.16
N GLY A 147 -8.48 -6.36 -22.34
CA GLY A 147 -7.21 -6.95 -22.78
C GLY A 147 -7.39 -8.44 -23.07
N GLU A 148 -6.98 -8.90 -24.25
CA GLU A 148 -7.01 -10.30 -24.68
C GLU A 148 -5.66 -10.69 -25.25
N GLY A 149 -5.14 -11.83 -24.81
CA GLY A 149 -3.83 -12.33 -25.22
C GLY A 149 -3.48 -13.63 -24.52
N LYS A 150 -2.30 -14.15 -24.83
CA LYS A 150 -1.78 -15.42 -24.28
C LYS A 150 -0.30 -15.32 -24.02
N GLY A 151 0.15 -16.01 -22.96
CA GLY A 151 1.54 -16.30 -22.72
C GLY A 151 1.87 -17.75 -23.06
N ARG A 152 3.11 -18.02 -23.46
CA ARG A 152 3.66 -19.37 -23.59
C ARG A 152 5.15 -19.34 -23.32
N ILE A 153 5.68 -20.44 -22.76
CA ILE A 153 7.10 -20.63 -22.56
C ILE A 153 7.61 -21.54 -23.66
N GLU A 154 8.60 -21.10 -24.40
CA GLU A 154 9.26 -21.86 -25.46
C GLU A 154 10.72 -21.41 -25.65
N ASP A 155 11.61 -22.31 -25.92
CA ASP A 155 13.03 -22.01 -26.19
C ASP A 155 13.68 -21.11 -25.13
N ASN A 156 13.45 -21.39 -23.84
CA ASN A 156 13.99 -20.67 -22.68
C ASN A 156 13.62 -19.17 -22.68
N LYS A 157 12.41 -18.86 -23.09
CA LYS A 157 11.84 -17.51 -23.03
C LYS A 157 10.33 -17.60 -22.93
N ILE A 158 9.74 -16.55 -22.40
CA ILE A 158 8.29 -16.36 -22.48
C ILE A 158 7.96 -15.51 -23.71
N VAL A 159 6.91 -15.91 -24.41
CA VAL A 159 6.34 -15.18 -25.53
C VAL A 159 4.93 -14.72 -25.15
N LEU A 160 4.71 -13.42 -25.20
CA LEU A 160 3.44 -12.78 -24.91
C LEU A 160 2.80 -12.27 -26.20
N SER A 161 1.65 -12.81 -26.54
CA SER A 161 0.87 -12.35 -27.69
C SER A 161 -0.35 -11.54 -27.24
N SER A 162 -0.76 -10.57 -28.04
CA SER A 162 -1.91 -9.70 -27.78
C SER A 162 -2.91 -9.81 -28.94
N GLU A 163 -4.17 -10.05 -28.63
CA GLU A 163 -5.29 -10.00 -29.57
C GLU A 163 -6.04 -8.67 -29.43
N SER A 164 -6.12 -8.13 -28.20
CA SER A 164 -6.64 -6.80 -27.88
C SER A 164 -5.81 -6.18 -26.76
N SER A 165 -5.48 -4.91 -26.89
CA SER A 165 -4.61 -4.22 -25.90
C SER A 165 -5.33 -3.82 -24.62
N GLY A 166 -6.68 -3.79 -24.60
CA GLY A 166 -7.44 -3.27 -23.47
C GLY A 166 -7.34 -1.75 -23.29
N LYS A 167 -7.82 -1.24 -22.15
CA LYS A 167 -7.95 0.20 -21.88
C LYS A 167 -6.80 0.78 -21.07
N GLU A 168 -6.09 -0.04 -20.30
CA GLU A 168 -5.03 0.36 -19.38
C GLU A 168 -3.75 -0.44 -19.62
N ASN A 169 -2.60 0.08 -19.18
CA ASN A 169 -1.33 -0.64 -19.32
C ASN A 169 -1.38 -2.02 -18.67
N TYR A 170 -2.06 -2.15 -17.52
CA TYR A 170 -2.27 -3.40 -16.79
C TYR A 170 -3.43 -4.26 -17.33
N SER A 171 -4.02 -3.90 -18.47
CA SER A 171 -5.05 -4.76 -19.10
C SER A 171 -4.49 -6.09 -19.59
N LEU A 172 -3.19 -6.15 -19.83
CA LEU A 172 -2.42 -7.34 -20.10
C LEU A 172 -1.14 -7.31 -19.28
N GLN A 173 -0.92 -8.33 -18.46
CA GLN A 173 0.24 -8.42 -17.59
C GLN A 173 0.88 -9.81 -17.62
N LEU A 174 2.20 -9.84 -17.53
CA LEU A 174 2.96 -10.98 -17.04
C LEU A 174 3.45 -10.65 -15.63
N VAL A 175 3.27 -11.57 -14.70
CA VAL A 175 3.48 -11.32 -13.29
C VAL A 175 4.20 -12.47 -12.62
N GLN A 176 5.09 -12.16 -11.69
CA GLN A 176 5.52 -13.08 -10.65
C GLN A 176 5.30 -12.42 -9.29
N ALA A 177 4.54 -13.08 -8.42
CA ALA A 177 4.23 -12.63 -7.05
C ALA A 177 5.15 -13.31 -6.02
N ALA A 178 4.85 -13.10 -4.74
CA ALA A 178 5.63 -13.64 -3.62
C ALA A 178 7.13 -13.28 -3.68
N ILE A 179 7.43 -12.09 -4.18
CA ILE A 179 8.80 -11.56 -4.24
C ILE A 179 9.13 -10.94 -2.87
N PRO A 180 10.16 -11.44 -2.17
CA PRO A 180 10.56 -10.89 -0.88
C PRO A 180 11.38 -9.62 -1.07
N LEU A 181 10.94 -8.54 -0.46
CA LEU A 181 11.69 -7.27 -0.40
C LEU A 181 11.93 -6.87 1.05
N LYS A 182 13.16 -6.54 1.39
CA LYS A 182 13.57 -6.11 2.73
C LYS A 182 13.81 -4.61 2.73
N LYS A 183 13.29 -3.94 3.75
CA LYS A 183 13.48 -2.49 3.97
C LYS A 183 14.97 -2.11 3.94
N ASN A 184 15.25 -0.97 3.37
CA ASN A 184 16.59 -0.41 3.19
C ASN A 184 17.50 -1.19 2.24
N ASN A 185 17.05 -2.26 1.61
CA ASN A 185 17.83 -2.88 0.55
C ASN A 185 17.67 -2.12 -0.76
N ILE A 186 18.75 -2.08 -1.51
CA ILE A 186 18.79 -1.60 -2.89
C ILE A 186 18.73 -2.83 -3.80
N TYR A 187 17.78 -2.84 -4.72
CA TYR A 187 17.55 -3.93 -5.65
C TYR A 187 17.77 -3.48 -7.08
N ARG A 188 18.13 -4.46 -7.92
CA ARG A 188 18.20 -4.28 -9.37
C ARG A 188 17.32 -5.32 -10.05
N LEU A 189 16.32 -4.85 -10.81
CA LEU A 189 15.57 -5.65 -11.76
C LEU A 189 16.27 -5.58 -13.11
N SER A 190 16.62 -6.71 -13.70
CA SER A 190 17.16 -6.78 -15.06
C SER A 190 16.53 -7.93 -15.83
N PHE A 191 16.45 -7.80 -17.14
CA PHE A 191 15.90 -8.80 -18.05
C PHE A 191 16.36 -8.54 -19.47
N ASP A 192 16.28 -9.56 -20.31
CA ASP A 192 16.48 -9.44 -21.76
C ASP A 192 15.10 -9.51 -22.42
N ALA A 193 14.82 -8.57 -23.32
CA ALA A 193 13.53 -8.53 -24.02
C ALA A 193 13.67 -8.02 -25.45
N ARG A 194 12.72 -8.44 -26.29
CA ARG A 194 12.51 -7.90 -27.64
C ARG A 194 11.02 -7.92 -28.00
N ALA A 195 10.66 -7.29 -29.08
CA ALA A 195 9.37 -7.45 -29.72
C ALA A 195 9.51 -7.68 -31.22
N ALA A 196 8.51 -8.30 -31.83
CA ALA A 196 8.52 -8.58 -33.27
C ALA A 196 8.61 -7.32 -34.13
N GLU A 197 8.19 -6.16 -33.58
CA GLU A 197 8.39 -4.82 -34.13
C GLU A 197 8.62 -3.81 -32.98
N ASN A 198 9.05 -2.60 -33.28
CA ASN A 198 9.24 -1.58 -32.26
C ASN A 198 7.94 -1.27 -31.54
N ARG A 199 7.92 -1.50 -30.23
CA ARG A 199 6.79 -1.17 -29.34
C ARG A 199 7.33 -0.90 -27.93
N ASP A 200 6.44 -0.54 -27.03
CA ASP A 200 6.78 -0.37 -25.61
C ASP A 200 5.95 -1.27 -24.70
N MET A 201 6.41 -1.39 -23.47
CA MET A 201 5.69 -1.94 -22.34
C MET A 201 6.02 -1.12 -21.09
N VAL A 202 5.27 -1.30 -20.00
CA VAL A 202 5.59 -0.69 -18.70
C VAL A 202 5.98 -1.78 -17.72
N ILE A 203 7.07 -1.58 -17.00
CA ILE A 203 7.47 -2.44 -15.89
C ILE A 203 7.31 -1.69 -14.57
N ASN A 204 7.04 -2.44 -13.51
CA ASN A 204 7.08 -1.96 -12.15
C ASN A 204 7.30 -3.11 -11.16
N ILE A 205 7.48 -2.76 -9.89
CA ILE A 205 7.37 -3.69 -8.76
C ILE A 205 6.37 -3.09 -7.79
N THR A 206 5.33 -3.86 -7.45
CA THR A 206 4.23 -3.43 -6.60
C THR A 206 4.18 -4.22 -5.31
N SER A 207 3.49 -3.65 -4.31
CA SER A 207 3.11 -4.32 -3.06
C SER A 207 1.58 -4.47 -3.02
N PRO A 208 1.02 -5.59 -3.52
CA PRO A 208 -0.44 -5.78 -3.62
C PRO A 208 -1.15 -5.66 -2.27
N ASP A 209 -0.59 -6.24 -1.21
CA ASP A 209 -1.16 -6.22 0.14
C ASP A 209 -1.17 -4.82 0.78
N ARG A 210 -0.60 -3.83 0.10
CA ARG A 210 -0.49 -2.43 0.51
C ARG A 210 -1.14 -1.48 -0.49
N GLY A 211 -2.19 -1.93 -1.18
CA GLY A 211 -2.88 -1.13 -2.17
C GLY A 211 -2.06 -0.84 -3.42
N TYR A 212 -1.20 -1.78 -3.81
CA TYR A 212 -0.35 -1.68 -5.01
C TYR A 212 0.62 -0.49 -5.00
N ILE A 213 1.18 -0.17 -3.82
CA ILE A 213 2.27 0.81 -3.74
C ILE A 213 3.41 0.39 -4.68
N ARG A 214 3.95 1.35 -5.42
CA ARG A 214 5.07 1.15 -6.36
C ARG A 214 6.41 1.21 -5.63
N GLN A 215 7.10 0.07 -5.52
CA GLN A 215 8.48 0.03 -5.04
C GLN A 215 9.46 0.42 -6.16
N LEU A 216 9.28 -0.15 -7.36
CA LEU A 216 9.80 0.39 -8.60
C LEU A 216 8.66 1.09 -9.33
N GLN A 217 8.81 2.38 -9.62
CA GLN A 217 7.80 3.19 -10.30
C GLN A 217 7.53 2.68 -11.71
N ASP A 218 6.33 2.96 -12.22
CA ASP A 218 5.95 2.66 -13.61
C ASP A 218 7.01 3.21 -14.57
N THR A 219 7.71 2.30 -15.25
CA THR A 219 8.82 2.64 -16.13
C THR A 219 8.55 2.11 -17.52
N THR A 220 8.53 3.00 -18.50
CA THR A 220 8.35 2.62 -19.91
C THR A 220 9.63 2.04 -20.46
N VAL A 221 9.50 0.89 -21.13
CA VAL A 221 10.59 0.15 -21.79
C VAL A 221 10.33 0.11 -23.28
N ASP A 222 11.20 0.72 -24.06
CA ASP A 222 11.16 0.71 -25.54
C ASP A 222 11.79 -0.59 -26.04
N LEU A 223 10.98 -1.50 -26.56
CA LEU A 223 11.41 -2.77 -27.11
C LEU A 223 11.85 -2.63 -28.57
N LYS A 224 12.88 -3.38 -28.95
CA LYS A 224 13.43 -3.48 -30.31
C LYS A 224 13.18 -4.89 -30.87
N ASN A 225 13.41 -5.06 -32.15
CA ASN A 225 13.30 -6.37 -32.82
C ASN A 225 14.46 -7.34 -32.50
N GLU A 226 15.48 -6.87 -31.83
CA GLU A 226 16.58 -7.69 -31.32
C GLU A 226 16.57 -7.65 -29.78
N PHE A 227 16.99 -8.74 -29.13
CA PHE A 227 17.12 -8.77 -27.69
C PHE A 227 18.05 -7.66 -27.19
N GLN A 228 17.54 -6.89 -26.24
CA GLN A 228 18.28 -5.89 -25.50
C GLN A 228 18.19 -6.22 -24.02
N LYS A 229 19.26 -5.93 -23.29
CA LYS A 229 19.28 -6.02 -21.83
C LYS A 229 18.78 -4.70 -21.24
N TYR A 230 17.79 -4.80 -20.35
CA TYR A 230 17.25 -3.70 -19.58
C TYR A 230 17.60 -3.88 -18.11
N SER A 231 17.81 -2.77 -17.38
CA SER A 231 18.23 -2.80 -16.00
C SER A 231 17.76 -1.54 -15.25
N TYR A 232 17.12 -1.73 -14.09
CA TYR A 232 16.53 -0.68 -13.29
C TYR A 232 16.80 -0.92 -11.81
N GLU A 233 17.15 0.13 -11.09
CA GLU A 233 17.46 0.05 -9.67
C GLU A 233 16.39 0.79 -8.85
N PHE A 234 16.12 0.28 -7.66
CA PHE A 234 15.23 0.93 -6.69
C PHE A 234 15.64 0.60 -5.27
N THR A 235 15.23 1.45 -4.33
CA THR A 235 15.42 1.21 -2.90
C THR A 235 14.08 0.86 -2.26
N MET A 236 14.03 -0.24 -1.52
CA MET A 236 12.87 -0.59 -0.71
C MET A 236 12.81 0.32 0.51
N LYS A 237 11.96 1.34 0.46
CA LYS A 237 11.80 2.33 1.55
C LYS A 237 10.73 1.92 2.56
N ASP A 238 9.77 1.11 2.13
CA ASP A 238 8.72 0.60 2.99
C ASP A 238 9.18 -0.58 3.86
N ASN A 239 8.34 -1.01 4.78
CA ASN A 239 8.61 -2.19 5.62
C ASN A 239 8.76 -3.45 4.76
N ASP A 240 9.40 -4.49 5.34
CA ASP A 240 9.59 -5.78 4.69
C ASP A 240 8.29 -6.31 4.07
N ASP A 241 8.39 -6.83 2.85
CA ASP A 241 7.27 -7.34 2.08
C ASP A 241 7.63 -8.75 1.55
N ALA A 242 6.81 -9.75 1.89
CA ALA A 242 6.98 -11.10 1.36
C ALA A 242 6.19 -11.36 0.08
N ASN A 243 5.32 -10.43 -0.30
CA ASN A 243 4.38 -10.60 -1.40
C ASN A 243 4.46 -9.47 -2.42
N ALA A 244 5.64 -8.86 -2.59
CA ALA A 244 5.82 -7.93 -3.69
C ALA A 244 5.68 -8.65 -5.04
N ARG A 245 5.38 -7.90 -6.08
CA ARG A 245 5.07 -8.44 -7.40
C ARG A 245 5.85 -7.72 -8.50
N VAL A 246 6.59 -8.45 -9.30
CA VAL A 246 7.17 -7.95 -10.56
C VAL A 246 6.08 -8.01 -11.62
N GLU A 247 5.92 -6.91 -12.36
CA GLU A 247 4.91 -6.77 -13.40
C GLU A 247 5.51 -6.28 -14.70
N PHE A 248 5.20 -6.98 -15.79
CA PHE A 248 5.40 -6.54 -17.16
C PHE A 248 4.03 -6.22 -17.75
N ASN A 249 3.72 -4.95 -17.89
CA ASN A 249 2.41 -4.44 -18.32
C ASN A 249 2.48 -4.08 -19.80
N TYR A 250 1.75 -4.79 -20.65
CA TYR A 250 1.82 -4.62 -22.10
C TYR A 250 0.47 -4.29 -22.77
N GLY A 251 -0.53 -3.98 -21.96
CA GLY A 251 -1.83 -3.48 -22.40
C GLY A 251 -1.82 -2.01 -22.81
N ASN A 252 -2.88 -1.56 -23.47
CA ASN A 252 -3.08 -0.18 -23.94
C ASN A 252 -1.85 0.42 -24.63
N ARG A 253 -1.26 -0.34 -25.57
CA ARG A 253 -0.11 0.06 -26.37
C ARG A 253 -0.47 0.15 -27.85
N ASN A 254 0.33 0.90 -28.59
CA ASN A 254 0.09 1.16 -30.01
C ASN A 254 0.35 -0.03 -30.94
N SER A 255 0.86 -1.13 -30.40
CA SER A 255 1.18 -2.35 -31.13
C SER A 255 0.69 -3.60 -30.41
N LEU A 256 0.26 -4.60 -31.16
CA LEU A 256 -0.08 -5.94 -30.68
C LEU A 256 1.02 -6.97 -30.97
N ALA A 257 2.17 -6.52 -31.47
CA ALA A 257 3.30 -7.40 -31.80
C ALA A 257 3.73 -8.23 -30.57
N ASP A 258 4.11 -9.47 -30.80
CA ASP A 258 4.59 -10.39 -29.77
C ASP A 258 5.80 -9.79 -29.03
N ILE A 259 5.82 -10.00 -27.73
CA ILE A 259 6.95 -9.66 -26.85
C ILE A 259 7.60 -10.96 -26.39
N GLU A 260 8.92 -11.00 -26.42
CA GLU A 260 9.72 -12.09 -25.87
C GLU A 260 10.58 -11.57 -24.73
N ILE A 261 10.55 -12.29 -23.58
CA ILE A 261 11.31 -11.94 -22.38
C ILE A 261 12.07 -13.17 -21.88
N THR A 262 13.29 -12.97 -21.42
CA THR A 262 14.12 -14.01 -20.80
C THR A 262 15.11 -13.39 -19.80
N ASN A 263 15.84 -14.23 -19.05
CA ASN A 263 16.89 -13.83 -18.12
C ASN A 263 16.43 -12.76 -17.11
N VAL A 264 15.22 -12.92 -16.53
CA VAL A 264 14.68 -12.00 -15.55
C VAL A 264 15.40 -12.19 -14.22
N ARG A 265 16.00 -11.14 -13.69
CA ARG A 265 16.71 -11.17 -12.41
C ARG A 265 16.29 -10.03 -11.53
N LEU A 266 16.04 -10.33 -10.29
CA LEU A 266 15.92 -9.36 -9.21
C LEU A 266 16.99 -9.68 -8.17
N GLU A 267 17.93 -8.78 -7.96
CA GLU A 267 19.08 -8.98 -7.09
C GLU A 267 19.20 -7.87 -6.07
N LYS A 268 19.52 -8.21 -4.82
CA LYS A 268 20.00 -7.23 -3.86
C LYS A 268 21.40 -6.80 -4.26
N ILE A 269 21.61 -5.50 -4.50
CA ILE A 269 22.91 -4.94 -4.93
C ILE A 269 23.57 -4.09 -3.86
N GLY A 270 22.87 -3.78 -2.78
CA GLY A 270 23.39 -2.99 -1.69
C GLY A 270 22.37 -2.76 -0.60
N GLU A 271 22.78 -1.97 0.36
CA GLU A 271 21.90 -1.47 1.42
C GLU A 271 21.94 0.05 1.40
N TYR A 272 20.79 0.66 1.59
CA TYR A 272 20.67 2.09 1.76
C TYR A 272 21.00 2.43 3.22
N GLU A 273 22.18 2.98 3.44
CA GLU A 273 22.49 3.61 4.71
C GLU A 273 21.84 4.99 4.71
N ASN A 274 20.82 5.16 5.52
CA ASN A 274 20.20 6.46 5.69
C ASN A 274 21.13 7.35 6.57
N VAL A 275 22.20 7.85 5.96
CA VAL A 275 23.14 8.77 6.60
C VAL A 275 22.49 10.09 7.05
N ASN A 276 21.20 10.30 6.76
CA ASN A 276 20.47 11.53 7.05
C ASN A 276 19.13 11.29 7.80
N GLU A 277 18.94 10.12 8.44
CA GLU A 277 17.75 9.93 9.31
C GLU A 277 17.63 10.98 10.41
N ASP A 278 18.76 11.60 10.78
CA ASP A 278 18.81 12.64 11.82
C ASP A 278 18.52 14.07 11.29
N LYS A 279 18.46 14.28 9.97
CA LYS A 279 18.14 15.60 9.42
C LYS A 279 16.69 15.66 8.97
N LYS A 280 15.88 16.31 9.78
CA LYS A 280 14.48 16.60 9.42
C LYS A 280 14.43 17.50 8.17
N THR A 281 13.68 17.05 7.17
CA THR A 281 13.38 17.81 5.95
C THR A 281 11.99 18.45 6.08
N ILE A 282 11.72 19.46 5.27
CA ILE A 282 10.37 20.02 5.21
C ILE A 282 9.35 18.93 4.82
N LEU A 283 8.25 18.84 5.57
CA LEU A 283 7.16 17.94 5.23
C LEU A 283 6.45 18.37 3.92
N PRO A 284 5.79 17.48 3.19
CA PRO A 284 5.11 17.82 1.93
C PRO A 284 4.09 18.95 2.04
N ASN A 285 3.49 19.13 3.23
CA ASN A 285 2.58 20.24 3.53
C ASN A 285 3.27 21.57 3.88
N GLY A 286 4.60 21.61 3.80
CA GLY A 286 5.40 22.80 4.11
C GLY A 286 5.74 22.96 5.59
N ASN A 287 5.34 22.05 6.48
CA ASN A 287 5.64 22.13 7.91
C ASN A 287 7.07 21.66 8.22
N TYR A 288 7.74 22.32 9.11
CA TYR A 288 9.06 21.93 9.66
C TYR A 288 8.96 21.23 11.01
N VAL A 289 7.80 21.33 11.67
CA VAL A 289 7.53 20.68 12.95
C VAL A 289 6.97 19.29 12.67
N TYR A 290 7.71 18.27 13.10
CA TYR A 290 7.32 16.88 12.97
C TYR A 290 6.38 16.49 14.10
N ASN A 291 5.46 15.60 13.84
CA ASN A 291 4.47 15.13 14.83
C ASN A 291 3.78 16.28 15.60
N GLY A 292 3.49 17.38 14.91
CA GLY A 292 2.81 18.54 15.50
C GLY A 292 1.37 18.26 15.96
N THR A 293 0.81 17.14 15.55
CA THR A 293 -0.52 16.61 15.94
C THR A 293 -0.45 15.55 17.02
N PHE A 294 0.77 15.17 17.46
CA PHE A 294 1.02 14.13 18.46
C PHE A 294 0.41 12.77 18.10
N ASP A 295 0.63 12.33 16.87
CA ASP A 295 0.08 11.10 16.31
C ASP A 295 1.10 9.98 16.18
N VAL A 296 2.39 10.26 16.35
CA VAL A 296 3.50 9.38 15.99
C VAL A 296 4.33 8.98 17.21
N GLY A 297 4.73 7.71 17.25
CA GLY A 297 5.48 7.11 18.36
C GLY A 297 4.59 6.30 19.30
N GLU A 298 5.19 5.36 20.03
CA GLU A 298 4.48 4.47 20.98
C GLU A 298 3.71 5.27 22.03
N ASP A 299 4.36 6.34 22.55
CA ASP A 299 3.79 7.29 23.49
C ASP A 299 3.21 8.54 22.84
N ARG A 300 3.14 8.56 21.49
CA ARG A 300 2.71 9.69 20.64
C ARG A 300 3.60 10.94 20.74
N MET A 301 4.76 10.83 21.36
CA MET A 301 5.69 11.94 21.58
C MET A 301 6.93 11.90 20.68
N LYS A 302 6.99 11.02 19.67
CA LYS A 302 8.15 10.95 18.76
C LYS A 302 8.50 12.35 18.24
N TYR A 303 9.80 12.68 18.21
CA TYR A 303 10.39 13.98 17.88
C TYR A 303 10.30 15.06 18.97
N TRP A 304 9.52 14.84 20.02
CA TRP A 304 9.37 15.78 21.10
C TRP A 304 10.13 15.30 22.34
N GLU A 305 10.89 16.20 22.95
CA GLU A 305 11.65 15.93 24.15
C GLU A 305 11.20 16.84 25.30
N VAL A 306 11.01 16.26 26.47
CA VAL A 306 10.83 17.02 27.70
C VAL A 306 12.13 16.98 28.51
N ASP A 307 12.80 18.10 28.57
CA ASP A 307 14.00 18.26 29.34
C ASP A 307 13.65 18.88 30.71
N SER A 308 14.02 18.22 31.80
CA SER A 308 13.67 18.64 33.13
C SER A 308 14.86 18.59 34.07
N LYS A 309 15.08 19.69 34.77
CA LYS A 309 16.06 19.79 35.86
C LYS A 309 15.46 19.52 37.25
N ILE A 310 14.15 19.25 37.29
CA ILE A 310 13.44 18.94 38.53
C ILE A 310 12.86 17.52 38.45
N GLU A 311 12.65 16.92 39.61
CA GLU A 311 12.00 15.62 39.75
C GLU A 311 10.48 15.76 39.62
N ASP A 312 9.80 14.65 39.36
CA ASP A 312 8.34 14.55 39.30
C ASP A 312 7.70 15.38 38.16
N VAL A 313 8.33 15.42 36.98
CA VAL A 313 7.73 15.92 35.73
C VAL A 313 7.21 14.74 34.93
N GLN A 314 5.96 14.77 34.56
CA GLN A 314 5.33 13.76 33.71
C GLN A 314 4.85 14.40 32.42
N ALA A 315 5.20 13.79 31.30
CA ALA A 315 4.71 14.15 29.97
C ALA A 315 3.81 13.05 29.42
N THR A 316 2.68 13.40 28.90
CA THR A 316 1.72 12.46 28.29
C THR A 316 0.99 13.13 27.14
N VAL A 317 0.60 12.35 26.16
CA VAL A 317 -0.39 12.78 25.15
C VAL A 317 -1.75 12.24 25.55
N THR A 318 -2.72 13.14 25.69
CA THR A 318 -4.11 12.78 26.02
C THR A 318 -5.02 13.03 24.82
N ASN A 319 -6.08 12.25 24.70
CA ASN A 319 -7.12 12.48 23.70
C ASN A 319 -8.40 12.96 24.43
N ILE A 320 -8.64 14.27 24.40
CA ILE A 320 -9.79 14.87 25.04
C ILE A 320 -10.71 15.47 23.99
N ASN A 321 -11.95 15.02 23.95
CA ASN A 321 -12.95 15.46 22.97
C ASN A 321 -12.44 15.34 21.51
N ASN A 322 -11.80 14.24 21.18
CA ASN A 322 -11.19 13.96 19.88
C ASN A 322 -10.10 14.95 19.46
N LYS A 323 -9.45 15.59 20.42
CA LYS A 323 -8.26 16.40 20.24
C LYS A 323 -7.12 15.84 21.06
N ARG A 324 -5.99 15.62 20.42
CA ARG A 324 -4.79 15.22 21.11
C ARG A 324 -4.12 16.45 21.72
N GLU A 325 -3.76 16.33 22.96
CA GLU A 325 -3.10 17.39 23.72
C GLU A 325 -1.84 16.83 24.38
N PHE A 326 -0.72 17.49 24.15
CA PHE A 326 0.49 17.24 24.91
C PHE A 326 0.37 17.88 26.29
N LYS A 327 0.44 17.07 27.32
CA LYS A 327 0.28 17.52 28.71
C LYS A 327 1.56 17.32 29.50
N ILE A 328 2.07 18.38 30.09
CA ILE A 328 3.16 18.34 31.07
C ILE A 328 2.56 18.61 32.44
N SER A 329 2.75 17.68 33.36
CA SER A 329 2.36 17.81 34.77
C SER A 329 3.60 18.04 35.62
N ILE A 330 3.61 19.09 36.41
CA ILE A 330 4.70 19.49 37.28
C ILE A 330 4.17 19.53 38.71
N SER A 331 4.76 18.76 39.61
CA SER A 331 4.29 18.64 41.01
C SER A 331 4.81 19.76 41.93
N LYS A 332 5.86 20.45 41.51
CA LYS A 332 6.51 21.52 42.30
C LYS A 332 6.73 22.77 41.45
N SER A 333 6.55 23.95 42.04
CA SER A 333 6.94 25.21 41.40
C SER A 333 8.44 25.28 41.16
N THR A 334 8.82 25.86 40.03
CA THR A 334 10.21 26.09 39.66
C THR A 334 10.57 27.57 39.80
N SER A 335 11.83 27.87 39.94
CA SER A 335 12.32 29.26 40.05
C SER A 335 12.83 29.82 38.73
N ASN A 336 13.14 28.96 37.77
CA ASN A 336 13.64 29.35 36.46
C ASN A 336 12.74 28.83 35.34
N LEU A 337 12.57 29.64 34.29
CA LEU A 337 11.78 29.29 33.10
C LEU A 337 12.35 28.07 32.33
N SER A 338 13.66 27.83 32.47
CA SER A 338 14.37 26.72 31.79
C SER A 338 14.51 25.46 32.65
N ASP A 339 13.74 25.34 33.73
CA ASP A 339 13.77 24.14 34.58
C ASP A 339 12.94 22.98 33.99
N VAL A 340 11.95 23.30 33.17
CA VAL A 340 11.22 22.35 32.35
C VAL A 340 11.04 22.91 30.95
N ILE A 341 11.50 22.19 29.94
CA ILE A 341 11.48 22.61 28.54
C ILE A 341 10.84 21.49 27.71
N LEU A 342 9.85 21.83 26.89
CA LEU A 342 9.40 21.01 25.77
C LEU A 342 10.10 21.50 24.52
N ARG A 343 10.77 20.62 23.81
CA ARG A 343 11.46 20.99 22.57
C ARG A 343 11.34 19.95 21.48
N GLU A 344 11.42 20.43 20.26
CA GLU A 344 11.77 19.66 19.08
C GLU A 344 13.07 20.26 18.52
N SER A 345 14.08 19.42 18.31
CA SER A 345 15.38 19.83 17.80
C SER A 345 15.55 19.45 16.33
N GLU A 346 16.63 19.95 15.72
CA GLU A 346 17.05 19.61 14.35
C GLU A 346 16.03 20.00 13.26
N LEU A 347 15.29 21.09 13.49
CA LEU A 347 14.44 21.65 12.45
C LEU A 347 15.30 22.08 11.26
N GLY A 348 14.89 21.67 10.04
CA GLY A 348 15.60 21.95 8.79
C GLY A 348 15.58 23.41 8.35
N ILE A 349 15.80 24.33 9.29
CA ILE A 349 15.77 25.78 9.07
C ILE A 349 17.04 26.23 8.36
N ALA A 350 16.88 26.98 7.26
CA ALA A 350 17.97 27.55 6.50
C ALA A 350 18.23 29.01 6.89
N GLU A 351 19.51 29.40 6.85
CA GLU A 351 19.93 30.80 7.07
C GLU A 351 19.30 31.75 6.03
N ASN A 352 18.94 32.95 6.46
CA ASN A 352 18.35 33.99 5.61
C ASN A 352 16.99 33.64 4.97
N LYS A 353 16.19 32.80 5.60
CA LYS A 353 14.80 32.50 5.25
C LYS A 353 13.85 33.05 6.33
N GLU A 354 12.69 33.52 5.89
CA GLU A 354 11.58 33.86 6.80
C GLU A 354 10.68 32.65 6.97
N TYR A 355 10.22 32.41 8.21
CA TYR A 355 9.34 31.30 8.58
C TYR A 355 8.13 31.87 9.32
N TYR A 356 6.95 31.32 9.07
CA TYR A 356 5.68 31.76 9.64
C TYR A 356 5.00 30.66 10.43
#